data_bb28b6e7fca5586ddf3035fd1bd2fe1f
#
_entry.id   bb28b6e7fca5586ddf3035fd1bd2fe1f
#
_cell.length_a   1.000
_cell.length_b   1.000
_cell.length_c   1.000
_cell.angle_alpha   90.00
_cell.angle_beta   90.00
_cell.angle_gamma   90.00
#
_symmetry.space_group_name_H-M   'P 1'
#
loop_
_entity.id
_entity.type
_entity.pdbx_description
1 polymer ?
#
loop_
_entity_poly.entity_id
_entity_poly.type
_entity_poly.pdbx_seq_one_letter_code
_entity_poly.pdbx_strand_id
1 'polypeptide(L)'
;MYYIVTFDPIEGATRKQITDAYNRFVKHFEKKIPQFKFLGLFARNVLLGSRPNYTAIWEFPDFSALDEWNAIFGKDKQGQKLAKVLSTKATGWEAKVMSKLI
;
A
#
# COMPACT_ATOMS: atom_id res chain seq x y z
N MET A 1 -12.61 -8.59 2.45
CA MET A 1 -12.49 -7.13 2.54
C MET A 1 -11.22 -6.67 1.85
N TYR A 2 -11.23 -5.48 1.32
CA TYR A 2 -10.11 -4.92 0.59
C TYR A 2 -9.64 -3.64 1.25
N TYR A 3 -8.34 -3.55 1.47
CA TYR A 3 -7.68 -2.33 1.91
C TYR A 3 -7.05 -1.69 0.69
N ILE A 4 -7.54 -0.51 0.33
CA ILE A 4 -7.16 0.17 -0.90
C ILE A 4 -6.45 1.46 -0.53
N VAL A 5 -5.20 1.57 -0.97
CA VAL A 5 -4.35 2.73 -0.71
C VAL A 5 -4.06 3.40 -2.03
N THR A 6 -4.33 4.69 -2.12
CA THR A 6 -4.03 5.48 -3.31
C THR A 6 -3.05 6.59 -2.98
N PHE A 7 -2.22 6.93 -3.95
CA PHE A 7 -1.20 7.97 -3.76
C PHE A 7 -0.69 8.48 -5.11
N ASP A 8 0.02 9.60 -5.06
CA ASP A 8 0.68 10.22 -6.21
C ASP A 8 2.19 10.27 -5.99
N PRO A 9 3.00 10.28 -7.04
CA PRO A 9 4.44 10.44 -6.89
C PRO A 9 4.78 11.87 -6.46
N ILE A 10 5.83 12.00 -5.67
CA ILE A 10 6.46 13.31 -5.42
C ILE A 10 7.22 13.69 -6.70
N GLU A 11 7.34 14.99 -6.96
CA GLU A 11 8.10 15.48 -8.10
C GLU A 11 9.49 14.86 -8.13
N GLY A 12 9.87 14.34 -9.30
CA GLY A 12 11.15 13.66 -9.50
C GLY A 12 11.18 12.19 -9.13
N ALA A 13 10.16 11.66 -8.46
CA ALA A 13 10.10 10.23 -8.17
C ALA A 13 9.71 9.45 -9.43
N THR A 14 10.51 8.46 -9.77
CA THR A 14 10.26 7.61 -10.95
C THR A 14 9.34 6.44 -10.59
N ARG A 15 8.68 5.90 -11.61
CA ARG A 15 7.85 4.70 -11.45
C ARG A 15 8.67 3.54 -10.89
N LYS A 16 9.89 3.37 -11.35
CA LYS A 16 10.78 2.32 -10.85
C LYS A 16 11.09 2.48 -9.37
N GLN A 17 11.39 3.70 -8.92
CA GLN A 17 11.67 3.97 -7.50
C GLN A 17 10.47 3.63 -6.61
N ILE A 18 9.27 4.02 -7.04
CA ILE A 18 8.03 3.73 -6.31
C ILE A 18 7.75 2.24 -6.28
N THR A 19 7.85 1.57 -7.42
CA THR A 19 7.61 0.14 -7.53
C THR A 19 8.59 -0.66 -6.68
N ASP A 20 9.87 -0.32 -6.71
CA ASP A 20 10.89 -1.00 -5.92
C ASP A 20 10.66 -0.80 -4.41
N ALA A 21 10.36 0.43 -3.99
CA ALA A 21 10.10 0.73 -2.59
C ALA A 21 8.84 0.01 -2.09
N TYR A 22 7.77 0.01 -2.88
CA TYR A 22 6.53 -0.67 -2.50
C TYR A 22 6.71 -2.18 -2.47
N ASN A 23 7.46 -2.74 -3.40
CA ASN A 23 7.76 -4.17 -3.43
C ASN A 23 8.51 -4.65 -2.18
N ARG A 24 9.46 -3.86 -1.69
CA ARG A 24 10.16 -4.17 -0.44
C ARG A 24 9.20 -4.15 0.75
N PHE A 25 8.32 -3.19 0.79
CA PHE A 25 7.27 -3.08 1.80
C PHE A 25 6.37 -4.32 1.77
N VAL A 26 5.89 -4.71 0.60
CA VAL A 26 5.05 -5.89 0.39
C VAL A 26 5.75 -7.17 0.88
N LYS A 27 6.96 -7.40 0.45
CA LYS A 27 7.71 -8.61 0.81
C LYS A 27 7.93 -8.72 2.31
N HIS A 28 8.17 -7.60 2.97
CA HIS A 28 8.34 -7.58 4.42
C HIS A 28 7.04 -7.96 5.14
N PHE A 29 5.91 -7.37 4.73
CA PHE A 29 4.63 -7.60 5.40
C PHE A 29 3.96 -8.92 5.04
N GLU A 30 4.21 -9.48 3.88
CA GLU A 30 3.72 -10.83 3.55
C GLU A 30 4.19 -11.87 4.55
N LYS A 31 5.39 -11.70 5.08
CA LYS A 31 5.96 -12.61 6.09
C LYS A 31 5.43 -12.33 7.48
N LYS A 32 5.21 -11.06 7.80
CA LYS A 32 4.79 -10.61 9.14
C LYS A 32 3.30 -10.79 9.38
N ILE A 33 2.50 -10.53 8.34
CA ILE A 33 1.04 -10.53 8.44
C ILE A 33 0.47 -11.31 7.25
N PRO A 34 0.52 -12.65 7.30
CA PRO A 34 0.07 -13.48 6.18
C PRO A 34 -1.43 -13.39 5.89
N GLN A 35 -2.22 -12.83 6.81
CA GLN A 35 -3.65 -12.60 6.58
C GLN A 35 -3.93 -11.51 5.56
N PHE A 36 -2.97 -10.60 5.35
CA PHE A 36 -3.07 -9.58 4.31
C PHE A 36 -2.41 -10.10 3.04
N LYS A 37 -3.22 -10.29 2.00
CA LYS A 37 -2.75 -10.70 0.68
C LYS A 37 -2.61 -9.47 -0.20
N PHE A 38 -1.43 -9.24 -0.70
CA PHE A 38 -1.21 -8.18 -1.68
C PHE A 38 -1.72 -8.62 -3.05
N LEU A 39 -2.69 -7.87 -3.60
CA LEU A 39 -3.26 -8.17 -4.91
C LEU A 39 -2.55 -7.44 -6.04
N GLY A 40 -1.97 -6.29 -5.78
CA GLY A 40 -1.21 -5.58 -6.78
C GLY A 40 -1.06 -4.09 -6.52
N LEU A 41 -0.06 -3.52 -7.15
CA LEU A 41 0.12 -2.08 -7.26
C LEU A 41 -0.18 -1.70 -8.71
N PHE A 42 -1.15 -0.83 -8.90
CA PHE A 42 -1.63 -0.43 -10.21
C PHE A 42 -1.29 1.02 -10.47
N ALA A 43 -0.83 1.30 -11.68
CA ALA A 43 -0.59 2.66 -12.12
C ALA A 43 -1.72 3.10 -13.05
N ARG A 44 -2.16 4.33 -12.90
CA ARG A 44 -3.17 4.91 -13.77
C ARG A 44 -2.67 4.95 -15.21
N ASN A 45 -3.58 4.64 -16.15
CA ASN A 45 -3.30 4.88 -17.55
C ASN A 45 -3.36 6.40 -17.80
N VAL A 46 -2.32 6.97 -18.40
CA VAL A 46 -2.19 8.41 -18.60
C VAL A 46 -3.29 8.99 -19.51
N LEU A 47 -3.95 8.18 -20.31
CA LEU A 47 -5.03 8.61 -21.18
C LEU A 47 -6.39 8.65 -20.47
N LEU A 48 -6.49 8.10 -19.28
CA LEU A 48 -7.75 7.98 -18.53
C LEU A 48 -7.57 8.50 -17.12
N GLY A 49 -8.35 9.53 -16.76
CA GLY A 49 -8.33 10.10 -15.43
C GLY A 49 -7.09 10.94 -15.15
N SER A 50 -7.11 11.63 -14.02
CA SER A 50 -6.02 12.51 -13.62
C SER A 50 -5.34 12.07 -12.32
N ARG A 51 -6.11 11.58 -11.34
CA ARG A 51 -5.62 11.16 -10.02
C ARG A 51 -6.53 10.11 -9.42
N PRO A 52 -6.03 9.26 -8.49
CA PRO A 52 -4.62 9.11 -8.12
C PRO A 52 -3.80 8.39 -9.20
N ASN A 53 -2.48 8.52 -9.14
CA ASN A 53 -1.58 7.85 -10.08
C ASN A 53 -1.37 6.37 -9.76
N TYR A 54 -1.37 6.02 -8.46
CA TYR A 54 -1.10 4.66 -8.00
C TYR A 54 -2.18 4.17 -7.08
N THR A 55 -2.51 2.90 -7.19
CA THR A 55 -3.47 2.21 -6.33
C THR A 55 -2.88 0.88 -5.90
N ALA A 56 -2.76 0.67 -4.60
CA ALA A 56 -2.36 -0.61 -4.03
C ALA A 56 -3.58 -1.27 -3.41
N ILE A 57 -3.77 -2.55 -3.67
CA ILE A 57 -4.91 -3.31 -3.18
C ILE A 57 -4.43 -4.51 -2.39
N TRP A 58 -4.94 -4.63 -1.16
CA TRP A 58 -4.70 -5.75 -0.25
C TRP A 58 -6.04 -6.39 0.10
N GLU A 59 -6.04 -7.70 0.23
CA GLU A 59 -7.21 -8.45 0.68
C GLU A 59 -6.97 -8.97 2.09
N PHE A 60 -7.99 -8.87 2.94
CA PHE A 60 -7.93 -9.38 4.31
C PHE A 60 -9.30 -9.90 4.74
N PRO A 61 -9.36 -10.83 5.74
CA PRO A 61 -10.61 -11.52 6.05
C PRO A 61 -11.63 -10.67 6.81
N ASP A 62 -11.19 -9.89 7.80
CA ASP A 62 -12.09 -9.17 8.70
C ASP A 62 -11.38 -8.01 9.42
N PHE A 63 -12.13 -7.22 10.19
CA PHE A 63 -11.58 -6.07 10.90
C PHE A 63 -10.60 -6.44 12.01
N SER A 64 -10.67 -7.67 12.55
CA SER A 64 -9.67 -8.11 13.53
C SER A 64 -8.28 -8.22 12.92
N ALA A 65 -8.19 -8.53 11.62
CA ALA A 65 -6.93 -8.53 10.90
C ALA A 65 -6.33 -7.12 10.79
N LEU A 66 -7.16 -6.08 10.65
CA LEU A 66 -6.70 -4.68 10.68
C LEU A 66 -6.12 -4.31 12.04
N ASP A 67 -6.78 -4.71 13.12
CA ASP A 67 -6.28 -4.46 14.48
C ASP A 67 -4.93 -5.13 14.69
N GLU A 68 -4.81 -6.37 14.23
CA GLU A 68 -3.55 -7.11 14.28
C GLU A 68 -2.46 -6.41 13.46
N TRP A 69 -2.79 -5.93 12.25
CA TRP A 69 -1.86 -5.19 11.41
C TRP A 69 -1.34 -3.95 12.12
N ASN A 70 -2.24 -3.18 12.72
CA ASN A 70 -1.86 -1.97 13.46
C ASN A 70 -0.96 -2.29 14.66
N ALA A 71 -1.26 -3.36 15.39
CA ALA A 71 -0.46 -3.78 16.54
C ALA A 71 0.95 -4.22 16.12
N ILE A 72 1.05 -5.00 15.05
CA ILE A 72 2.35 -5.45 14.53
C ILE A 72 3.16 -4.28 13.97
N PHE A 73 2.53 -3.44 13.15
CA PHE A 73 3.18 -2.28 12.55
C PHE A 73 3.73 -1.32 13.61
N GLY A 74 2.99 -1.10 14.68
CA GLY A 74 3.40 -0.21 15.77
C GLY A 74 4.68 -0.64 16.48
N LYS A 75 5.05 -1.91 16.38
CA LYS A 75 6.25 -2.49 17.01
C LYS A 75 7.33 -2.87 16.00
N ASP A 76 7.01 -2.83 14.72
CA ASP A 76 7.89 -3.29 13.65
C ASP A 76 8.74 -2.14 13.12
N LYS A 77 9.92 -1.95 13.69
CA LYS A 77 10.82 -0.87 13.29
C LYS A 77 11.26 -0.96 11.84
N GLN A 78 11.47 -2.17 11.33
CA GLN A 78 11.87 -2.35 9.93
C GLN A 78 10.73 -1.99 8.99
N GLY A 79 9.50 -2.40 9.31
CA GLY A 79 8.32 -2.03 8.54
C GLY A 79 8.09 -0.52 8.53
N GLN A 80 8.29 0.14 9.67
CA GLN A 80 8.18 1.59 9.77
C GLN A 80 9.23 2.30 8.92
N LYS A 81 10.46 1.78 8.87
CA LYS A 81 11.51 2.29 7.98
C LYS A 81 11.11 2.19 6.51
N LEU A 82 10.56 1.06 6.10
CA LEU A 82 10.11 0.85 4.72
C LEU A 82 8.96 1.79 4.37
N ALA A 83 8.02 1.98 5.29
CA ALA A 83 6.94 2.95 5.12
C ALA A 83 7.48 4.38 4.98
N LYS A 84 8.50 4.74 5.75
CA LYS A 84 9.13 6.05 5.69
C LYS A 84 9.80 6.27 4.34
N VAL A 85 10.46 5.26 3.78
CA VAL A 85 11.05 5.34 2.43
C VAL A 85 9.95 5.64 1.41
N LEU A 86 8.81 4.96 1.49
CA LEU A 86 7.66 5.24 0.62
C LEU A 86 7.19 6.68 0.76
N SER A 87 7.11 7.20 1.98
CA SER A 87 6.66 8.57 2.22
C SER A 87 7.59 9.63 1.63
N THR A 88 8.85 9.29 1.37
CA THR A 88 9.79 10.18 0.68
C THR A 88 9.62 10.18 -0.84
N LYS A 89 8.87 9.23 -1.39
CA LYS A 89 8.67 9.06 -2.83
C LYS A 89 7.26 9.39 -3.28
N ALA A 90 6.30 9.46 -2.36
CA ALA A 90 4.89 9.59 -2.67
C ALA A 90 4.19 10.54 -1.72
N THR A 91 3.07 11.09 -2.18
CA THR A 91 2.24 12.04 -1.45
C THR A 91 0.77 11.78 -1.76
N GLY A 92 -0.13 12.52 -1.11
CA GLY A 92 -1.56 12.40 -1.37
C GLY A 92 -2.14 11.05 -0.96
N TRP A 93 -1.61 10.47 0.10
CA TRP A 93 -2.03 9.16 0.58
C TRP A 93 -3.48 9.17 1.05
N GLU A 94 -4.25 8.24 0.52
CA GLU A 94 -5.60 7.94 1.02
C GLU A 94 -5.74 6.44 1.18
N ALA A 95 -6.45 6.02 2.22
CA ALA A 95 -6.74 4.62 2.46
C ALA A 95 -8.21 4.44 2.75
N LYS A 96 -8.77 3.35 2.24
CA LYS A 96 -10.16 2.99 2.49
C LYS A 96 -10.30 1.48 2.55
N VAL A 97 -11.32 1.03 3.28
CA VAL A 97 -11.72 -0.37 3.32
C VAL A 97 -12.98 -0.52 2.50
N MET A 98 -12.98 -1.47 1.59
CA MET A 98 -14.12 -1.75 0.73
C MET A 98 -14.52 -3.21 0.84
N SER A 99 -15.82 -3.47 0.72
CA SER A 99 -16.37 -4.82 0.66
C SER A 99 -16.82 -5.12 -0.76
N LYS A 100 -16.53 -6.33 -1.20
CA LYS A 100 -17.01 -6.78 -2.50
C LYS A 100 -18.50 -7.10 -2.38
N LEU A 101 -19.32 -6.49 -3.22
CA LEU A 101 -20.77 -6.70 -3.20
C LEU A 101 -21.24 -7.75 -4.22
N ILE A 102 -20.49 -7.88 -5.31
CA ILE A 102 -20.84 -8.83 -6.39
C ILE A 102 -19.62 -9.62 -6.79
#